data_22b6bafe86ce2fe42e5936440aa4e705
#
_entry.id   22b6bafe86ce2fe42e5936440aa4e705
#
_cell.length_a   1.000
_cell.length_b   1.000
_cell.length_c   1.000
_cell.angle_alpha   90.00
_cell.angle_beta   90.00
_cell.angle_gamma   90.00
#
_symmetry.space_group_name_H-M   'P 1'
#
loop_
_entity.id
_entity.type
_entity.pdbx_description
1 polymer ?
#
loop_
_entity_poly.entity_id
_entity_poly.type
_entity_poly.pdbx_seq_one_letter_code
_entity_poly.pdbx_strand_id
1 'polypeptide(L)'
;EARSHCVPFESLTELRRSVAEVRSKIRGLGNVNVGAIDEYKEVKERYDFLKAQVTDVEKAKSELTKMIAELCSEMEELFTTSFKQINTHFQQIFKELFGGGHARLYLSDEANVLESGIEIEVSPPGKVIKNLSALSGGEQALVAISIYFAILNVNPAPFCFFKELDMAGVDDIIAAGDENFFHACNDR
;
A
#
# COMPACT_ATOMS: atom_id res chain seq x y z
N GLU A 1 -63.31 11.31 -33.63
CA GLU A 1 -62.23 10.51 -33.01
C GLU A 1 -62.64 9.03 -32.81
N ALA A 2 -63.87 8.71 -32.34
CA ALA A 2 -64.29 7.29 -32.09
C ALA A 2 -64.37 6.40 -33.34
N ARG A 3 -64.58 7.00 -34.54
CA ARG A 3 -64.69 6.20 -35.81
C ARG A 3 -63.35 5.73 -36.38
N SER A 4 -62.25 6.36 -36.00
CA SER A 4 -60.90 6.00 -36.48
C SER A 4 -60.34 4.74 -35.83
N HIS A 5 -60.94 4.22 -34.77
CA HIS A 5 -60.51 3.04 -34.02
C HIS A 5 -61.47 1.84 -34.19
N CYS A 6 -62.37 1.87 -35.17
CA CYS A 6 -63.24 0.74 -35.44
C CYS A 6 -62.48 -0.39 -36.12
N VAL A 7 -62.31 -1.48 -35.42
CA VAL A 7 -61.77 -2.75 -35.99
C VAL A 7 -62.90 -3.53 -36.61
N PRO A 8 -62.81 -4.02 -37.87
CA PRO A 8 -63.85 -4.84 -38.48
C PRO A 8 -63.98 -6.14 -37.68
N PHE A 9 -65.20 -6.54 -37.37
CA PHE A 9 -65.54 -7.79 -36.69
C PHE A 9 -66.52 -8.61 -37.47
N GLU A 10 -66.36 -9.93 -37.51
CA GLU A 10 -67.16 -10.87 -38.30
C GLU A 10 -68.52 -11.20 -37.64
N SER A 11 -68.59 -11.18 -36.30
CA SER A 11 -69.77 -11.49 -35.53
C SER A 11 -69.88 -10.73 -34.22
N LEU A 12 -71.05 -10.18 -33.94
CA LEU A 12 -71.36 -9.46 -32.71
C LEU A 12 -71.30 -10.36 -31.48
N THR A 13 -71.54 -11.65 -31.64
CA THR A 13 -71.43 -12.67 -30.61
C THR A 13 -69.98 -12.95 -30.24
N GLU A 14 -69.08 -12.97 -31.20
CA GLU A 14 -67.63 -13.17 -30.95
C GLU A 14 -67.04 -11.94 -30.27
N LEU A 15 -67.41 -10.76 -30.69
CA LEU A 15 -66.97 -9.53 -30.03
C LEU A 15 -67.40 -9.48 -28.55
N ARG A 16 -68.68 -9.85 -28.27
CA ARG A 16 -69.17 -9.92 -26.87
C ARG A 16 -68.40 -10.97 -26.05
N ARG A 17 -68.01 -12.11 -26.63
CA ARG A 17 -67.26 -13.17 -25.98
C ARG A 17 -65.86 -12.65 -25.64
N SER A 18 -65.15 -12.03 -26.59
CA SER A 18 -63.81 -11.49 -26.36
C SER A 18 -63.81 -10.38 -25.33
N VAL A 19 -64.80 -9.48 -25.35
CA VAL A 19 -64.96 -8.45 -24.32
C VAL A 19 -65.19 -9.06 -22.94
N ALA A 20 -66.03 -10.10 -22.83
CA ALA A 20 -66.28 -10.79 -21.57
C ALA A 20 -65.01 -11.50 -21.03
N GLU A 21 -64.23 -12.07 -21.94
CA GLU A 21 -62.95 -12.75 -21.59
C GLU A 21 -61.91 -11.72 -21.10
N VAL A 22 -61.74 -10.60 -21.80
CA VAL A 22 -60.84 -9.51 -21.37
C VAL A 22 -61.25 -8.90 -20.04
N ARG A 23 -62.55 -8.67 -19.82
CA ARG A 23 -63.07 -8.22 -18.54
C ARG A 23 -62.83 -9.20 -17.40
N SER A 24 -62.93 -10.51 -17.69
CA SER A 24 -62.64 -11.54 -16.72
C SER A 24 -61.14 -11.53 -16.35
N LYS A 25 -60.26 -11.42 -17.34
CA LYS A 25 -58.82 -11.28 -17.15
C LYS A 25 -58.48 -10.04 -16.29
N ILE A 26 -59.09 -8.89 -16.62
CA ILE A 26 -58.90 -7.65 -15.84
C ILE A 26 -59.36 -7.82 -14.39
N ARG A 27 -60.52 -8.45 -14.14
CA ARG A 27 -60.96 -8.76 -12.77
C ARG A 27 -60.08 -9.70 -12.03
N GLY A 28 -59.49 -10.71 -12.75
CA GLY A 28 -58.52 -11.64 -12.16
C GLY A 28 -57.21 -11.02 -11.70
N LEU A 29 -56.85 -9.85 -12.29
CA LEU A 29 -55.66 -9.11 -11.89
C LEU A 29 -55.82 -8.34 -10.53
N GLY A 30 -57.08 -8.21 -10.05
CA GLY A 30 -57.33 -7.49 -8.79
C GLY A 30 -57.02 -6.02 -8.81
N ASN A 31 -56.66 -5.45 -7.67
CA ASN A 31 -56.23 -4.04 -7.55
C ASN A 31 -54.80 -3.90 -8.05
N VAL A 32 -54.63 -3.55 -9.31
CA VAL A 32 -53.32 -3.21 -9.88
C VAL A 32 -52.96 -1.75 -9.58
N ASN A 33 -51.85 -1.54 -8.92
CA ASN A 33 -51.32 -0.18 -8.74
C ASN A 33 -50.69 0.28 -10.05
N VAL A 34 -51.39 1.11 -10.82
CA VAL A 34 -50.93 1.65 -12.11
C VAL A 34 -49.71 2.56 -11.89
N GLY A 35 -49.66 3.29 -10.76
CA GLY A 35 -48.52 4.16 -10.40
C GLY A 35 -47.22 3.38 -10.13
N ALA A 36 -47.31 2.09 -9.77
CA ALA A 36 -46.11 1.27 -9.52
C ALA A 36 -45.22 1.12 -10.76
N ILE A 37 -45.74 1.27 -11.97
CA ILE A 37 -44.95 1.18 -13.21
C ILE A 37 -44.00 2.39 -13.32
N ASP A 38 -44.46 3.56 -13.00
CA ASP A 38 -43.66 4.77 -13.09
C ASP A 38 -42.68 4.85 -11.92
N GLU A 39 -43.10 4.51 -10.71
CA GLU A 39 -42.23 4.34 -9.54
C GLU A 39 -41.12 3.32 -9.81
N TYR A 40 -41.43 2.19 -10.41
CA TYR A 40 -40.44 1.17 -10.76
C TYR A 40 -39.41 1.66 -11.76
N LYS A 41 -39.82 2.43 -12.77
CA LYS A 41 -38.90 3.02 -13.75
C LYS A 41 -37.90 3.95 -13.07
N GLU A 42 -38.39 4.86 -12.24
CA GLU A 42 -37.56 5.81 -11.51
C GLU A 42 -36.56 5.10 -10.58
N VAL A 43 -37.04 4.15 -9.79
CA VAL A 43 -36.19 3.33 -8.90
C VAL A 43 -35.18 2.53 -9.68
N LYS A 44 -35.58 1.94 -10.82
CA LYS A 44 -34.70 1.18 -11.68
C LYS A 44 -33.59 2.04 -12.29
N GLU A 45 -33.90 3.19 -12.83
CA GLU A 45 -32.90 4.13 -13.37
C GLU A 45 -31.87 4.52 -12.31
N ARG A 46 -32.36 4.85 -11.10
CA ARG A 46 -31.48 5.15 -9.97
C ARG A 46 -30.62 3.96 -9.55
N TYR A 47 -31.20 2.77 -9.50
CA TYR A 47 -30.48 1.54 -9.20
C TYR A 47 -29.38 1.25 -10.23
N ASP A 48 -29.71 1.32 -11.52
CA ASP A 48 -28.75 1.06 -12.59
C ASP A 48 -27.61 2.07 -12.58
N PHE A 49 -27.90 3.36 -12.30
CA PHE A 49 -26.88 4.38 -12.11
C PHE A 49 -25.96 4.10 -10.92
N LEU A 50 -26.52 3.79 -9.74
CA LEU A 50 -25.72 3.47 -8.55
C LEU A 50 -24.92 2.18 -8.74
N LYS A 51 -25.48 1.18 -9.40
CA LYS A 51 -24.78 -0.05 -9.71
C LYS A 51 -23.58 0.18 -10.60
N ALA A 52 -23.71 1.02 -11.62
CA ALA A 52 -22.58 1.40 -12.47
C ALA A 52 -21.48 2.11 -11.65
N GLN A 53 -21.83 3.06 -10.78
CA GLN A 53 -20.87 3.73 -9.92
C GLN A 53 -20.15 2.76 -8.96
N VAL A 54 -20.87 1.82 -8.35
CA VAL A 54 -20.26 0.80 -7.48
C VAL A 54 -19.27 -0.05 -8.27
N THR A 55 -19.65 -0.48 -9.47
CA THR A 55 -18.75 -1.26 -10.33
C THR A 55 -17.48 -0.51 -10.69
N ASP A 56 -17.60 0.79 -11.01
CA ASP A 56 -16.44 1.63 -11.34
C ASP A 56 -15.51 1.81 -10.14
N VAL A 57 -16.08 2.03 -8.94
CA VAL A 57 -15.30 2.15 -7.69
C VAL A 57 -14.61 0.82 -7.33
N GLU A 58 -15.29 -0.31 -7.48
CA GLU A 58 -14.71 -1.63 -7.24
C GLU A 58 -13.56 -1.93 -8.20
N LYS A 59 -13.69 -1.55 -9.46
CA LYS A 59 -12.63 -1.65 -10.45
C LYS A 59 -11.42 -0.79 -10.08
N ALA A 60 -11.65 0.49 -9.76
CA ALA A 60 -10.60 1.40 -9.34
C ALA A 60 -9.89 0.90 -8.07
N LYS A 61 -10.63 0.37 -7.08
CA LYS A 61 -10.07 -0.25 -5.88
C LYS A 61 -9.17 -1.44 -6.24
N SER A 62 -9.61 -2.31 -7.15
CA SER A 62 -8.82 -3.47 -7.60
C SER A 62 -7.53 -3.04 -8.28
N GLU A 63 -7.58 -2.04 -9.16
CA GLU A 63 -6.41 -1.50 -9.85
C GLU A 63 -5.40 -0.86 -8.88
N LEU A 64 -5.89 -0.08 -7.90
CA LEU A 64 -5.05 0.50 -6.85
C LEU A 64 -4.39 -0.57 -5.97
N THR A 65 -5.15 -1.60 -5.58
CA THR A 65 -4.60 -2.70 -4.78
C THR A 65 -3.48 -3.44 -5.52
N LYS A 66 -3.66 -3.62 -6.83
CA LYS A 66 -2.63 -4.23 -7.67
C LYS A 66 -1.37 -3.35 -7.76
N MET A 67 -1.54 -2.04 -7.99
CA MET A 67 -0.40 -1.11 -8.02
C MET A 67 0.36 -1.08 -6.68
N ILE A 68 -0.35 -1.10 -5.55
CA ILE A 68 0.29 -1.16 -4.23
C ILE A 68 1.12 -2.44 -4.09
N ALA A 69 0.59 -3.59 -4.50
CA ALA A 69 1.32 -4.86 -4.43
C ALA A 69 2.58 -4.85 -5.31
N GLU A 70 2.49 -4.30 -6.51
CA GLU A 70 3.63 -4.14 -7.42
C GLU A 70 4.70 -3.21 -6.81
N LEU A 71 4.30 -2.05 -6.26
CA LEU A 71 5.21 -1.12 -5.59
C LEU A 71 5.88 -1.73 -4.36
N CYS A 72 5.14 -2.46 -3.52
CA CYS A 72 5.71 -3.16 -2.38
C CYS A 72 6.78 -4.18 -2.81
N SER A 73 6.52 -4.93 -3.87
CA SER A 73 7.50 -5.89 -4.40
C SER A 73 8.76 -5.20 -4.93
N GLU A 74 8.62 -4.10 -5.67
CA GLU A 74 9.77 -3.31 -6.13
C GLU A 74 10.57 -2.71 -4.97
N MET A 75 9.87 -2.23 -3.93
CA MET A 75 10.51 -1.71 -2.71
C MET A 75 11.30 -2.80 -1.98
N GLU A 76 10.77 -4.02 -1.86
CA GLU A 76 11.48 -5.15 -1.24
C GLU A 76 12.75 -5.52 -1.99
N GLU A 77 12.70 -5.57 -3.33
CA GLU A 77 13.87 -5.86 -4.15
C GLU A 77 14.94 -4.77 -4.05
N LEU A 78 14.52 -3.50 -4.13
CA LEU A 78 15.43 -2.37 -4.02
C LEU A 78 16.07 -2.30 -2.64
N PHE A 79 15.26 -2.46 -1.59
CA PHE A 79 15.75 -2.47 -0.21
C PHE A 79 16.76 -3.61 0.02
N THR A 80 16.41 -4.84 -0.37
CA THR A 80 17.27 -6.02 -0.19
C THR A 80 18.60 -5.85 -0.91
N THR A 81 18.57 -5.30 -2.12
CA THR A 81 19.78 -5.04 -2.91
C THR A 81 20.66 -3.98 -2.27
N SER A 82 20.06 -2.84 -1.88
CA SER A 82 20.76 -1.74 -1.20
C SER A 82 21.31 -2.17 0.16
N PHE A 83 20.54 -2.93 0.92
CA PHE A 83 20.95 -3.44 2.21
C PHE A 83 22.17 -4.36 2.12
N LYS A 84 22.21 -5.27 1.14
CA LYS A 84 23.38 -6.12 0.88
C LYS A 84 24.62 -5.30 0.53
N GLN A 85 24.47 -4.26 -0.29
CA GLN A 85 25.58 -3.37 -0.65
C GLN A 85 26.08 -2.59 0.57
N ILE A 86 25.17 -2.01 1.35
CA ILE A 86 25.52 -1.29 2.59
C ILE A 86 26.24 -2.23 3.56
N ASN A 87 25.75 -3.45 3.76
CA ASN A 87 26.39 -4.43 4.65
C ASN A 87 27.81 -4.77 4.17
N THR A 88 28.03 -4.91 2.87
CA THR A 88 29.35 -5.18 2.31
C THR A 88 30.32 -4.02 2.56
N HIS A 89 29.90 -2.79 2.28
CA HIS A 89 30.69 -1.59 2.54
C HIS A 89 30.94 -1.38 4.03
N PHE A 90 29.94 -1.63 4.86
CA PHE A 90 30.08 -1.55 6.32
C PHE A 90 31.17 -2.48 6.86
N GLN A 91 31.20 -3.73 6.39
CA GLN A 91 32.23 -4.69 6.76
C GLN A 91 33.65 -4.23 6.36
N GLN A 92 33.78 -3.63 5.19
CA GLN A 92 35.07 -3.13 4.69
C GLN A 92 35.54 -1.92 5.52
N ILE A 93 34.70 -0.91 5.64
CA ILE A 93 35.01 0.33 6.35
C ILE A 93 35.27 0.06 7.84
N PHE A 94 34.50 -0.83 8.46
CA PHE A 94 34.72 -1.25 9.84
C PHE A 94 36.13 -1.86 10.03
N LYS A 95 36.55 -2.75 9.12
CA LYS A 95 37.89 -3.35 9.18
C LYS A 95 38.99 -2.31 9.02
N GLU A 96 38.79 -1.31 8.16
CA GLU A 96 39.74 -0.23 7.95
C GLU A 96 39.86 0.67 9.20
N LEU A 97 38.73 1.08 9.81
CA LEU A 97 38.72 1.98 10.94
C LEU A 97 39.20 1.31 12.25
N PHE A 98 38.87 0.04 12.46
CA PHE A 98 39.26 -0.71 13.66
C PHE A 98 40.57 -1.50 13.50
N GLY A 99 41.17 -1.50 12.32
CA GLY A 99 42.36 -2.31 12.03
C GLY A 99 42.10 -3.80 12.03
N GLY A 100 40.85 -4.25 11.84
CA GLY A 100 40.43 -5.66 11.82
C GLY A 100 39.07 -5.88 12.47
N GLY A 101 38.79 -7.16 12.84
CA GLY A 101 37.51 -7.52 13.44
C GLY A 101 36.44 -7.88 12.41
N HIS A 102 35.20 -8.03 12.89
CA HIS A 102 34.03 -8.36 12.08
C HIS A 102 32.85 -7.45 12.43
N ALA A 103 32.13 -7.04 11.41
CA ALA A 103 30.90 -6.29 11.56
C ALA A 103 29.89 -6.76 10.53
N ARG A 104 28.62 -6.80 10.89
CA ARG A 104 27.54 -7.11 9.95
C ARG A 104 26.23 -6.47 10.39
N LEU A 105 25.41 -6.17 9.38
CA LEU A 105 24.01 -5.80 9.56
C LEU A 105 23.14 -7.00 9.20
N TYR A 106 22.08 -7.23 9.97
CA TYR A 106 21.09 -8.26 9.66
C TYR A 106 19.69 -7.77 10.04
N LEU A 107 18.69 -8.36 9.39
CA LEU A 107 17.29 -8.04 9.64
C LEU A 107 16.77 -8.94 10.78
N SER A 108 15.99 -8.36 11.68
CA SER A 108 15.35 -9.12 12.77
C SER A 108 14.30 -10.10 12.24
N ASP A 109 13.66 -9.77 11.13
CA ASP A 109 12.68 -10.61 10.43
C ASP A 109 12.95 -10.61 8.93
N GLU A 110 13.44 -11.74 8.42
CA GLU A 110 13.70 -11.90 6.98
C GLU A 110 12.43 -12.11 6.14
N ALA A 111 11.30 -12.47 6.79
CA ALA A 111 10.04 -12.69 6.09
C ALA A 111 9.32 -11.39 5.76
N ASN A 112 9.45 -10.36 6.62
CA ASN A 112 8.82 -9.04 6.45
C ASN A 112 9.89 -7.95 6.35
N VAL A 113 10.59 -7.95 5.24
CA VAL A 113 11.79 -7.10 5.02
C VAL A 113 11.51 -5.62 5.22
N LEU A 114 10.34 -5.12 4.80
CA LEU A 114 9.96 -3.70 4.90
C LEU A 114 9.57 -3.24 6.31
N GLU A 115 9.14 -4.18 7.17
CA GLU A 115 8.73 -3.90 8.55
C GLU A 115 9.77 -4.38 9.56
N SER A 116 10.84 -5.02 9.08
CA SER A 116 11.89 -5.59 9.92
C SER A 116 12.77 -4.50 10.54
N GLY A 117 13.14 -4.70 11.81
CA GLY A 117 14.24 -3.97 12.43
C GLY A 117 15.59 -4.36 11.83
N ILE A 118 16.55 -3.43 11.87
CA ILE A 118 17.95 -3.69 11.51
C ILE A 118 18.75 -3.87 12.78
N GLU A 119 19.43 -4.99 12.90
CA GLU A 119 20.33 -5.28 14.01
C GLU A 119 21.78 -5.19 13.58
N ILE A 120 22.62 -4.70 14.49
CA ILE A 120 24.04 -4.47 14.27
C ILE A 120 24.84 -5.44 15.15
N GLU A 121 25.61 -6.29 14.52
CA GLU A 121 26.58 -7.17 15.22
C GLU A 121 27.99 -6.71 14.88
N VAL A 122 28.78 -6.38 15.89
CA VAL A 122 30.16 -5.92 15.74
C VAL A 122 31.08 -6.64 16.72
N SER A 123 32.27 -6.99 16.26
CA SER A 123 33.32 -7.62 17.05
C SER A 123 34.65 -6.96 16.72
N PRO A 124 35.08 -5.96 17.49
CA PRO A 124 36.41 -5.35 17.32
C PRO A 124 37.53 -6.35 17.55
N PRO A 125 38.74 -6.13 17.00
CA PRO A 125 39.86 -7.02 17.16
C PRO A 125 40.26 -7.18 18.64
N GLY A 126 40.43 -8.43 19.08
CA GLY A 126 40.81 -8.74 20.47
C GLY A 126 39.66 -8.78 21.49
N LYS A 127 38.41 -8.50 21.07
CA LYS A 127 37.24 -8.60 21.93
C LYS A 127 36.22 -9.58 21.35
N VAL A 128 35.67 -10.45 22.20
CA VAL A 128 34.55 -11.35 21.82
C VAL A 128 33.24 -10.70 22.30
N ILE A 129 32.88 -9.59 21.71
CA ILE A 129 31.66 -8.83 22.05
C ILE A 129 30.75 -8.85 20.83
N LYS A 130 29.47 -9.17 21.04
CA LYS A 130 28.45 -9.24 19.98
C LYS A 130 27.44 -8.10 20.03
N ASN A 131 27.41 -7.34 21.12
CA ASN A 131 26.40 -6.30 21.34
C ASN A 131 27.04 -4.91 21.36
N LEU A 132 26.39 -3.97 20.69
CA LEU A 132 26.81 -2.56 20.61
C LEU A 132 26.94 -1.92 22.00
N SER A 133 26.04 -2.23 22.92
CA SER A 133 26.02 -1.72 24.31
C SER A 133 27.21 -2.12 25.17
N ALA A 134 27.99 -3.11 24.75
CA ALA A 134 29.19 -3.57 25.46
C ALA A 134 30.48 -2.88 24.95
N LEU A 135 30.37 -1.99 23.97
CA LEU A 135 31.47 -1.20 23.43
C LEU A 135 31.66 0.10 24.25
N SER A 136 32.88 0.64 24.23
CA SER A 136 33.13 1.98 24.78
C SER A 136 32.46 3.04 23.88
N GLY A 137 32.12 4.22 24.45
CA GLY A 137 31.49 5.30 23.69
C GLY A 137 32.27 5.68 22.43
N GLY A 138 33.60 5.70 22.46
CA GLY A 138 34.43 5.95 21.27
C GLY A 138 34.33 4.84 20.20
N GLU A 139 34.22 3.58 20.62
CA GLU A 139 34.01 2.48 19.70
C GLU A 139 32.62 2.50 19.08
N GLN A 140 31.58 2.88 19.85
CA GLN A 140 30.23 3.08 19.33
C GLN A 140 30.19 4.19 18.28
N ALA A 141 30.88 5.31 18.54
CA ALA A 141 31.00 6.39 17.56
C ALA A 141 31.65 5.94 16.25
N LEU A 142 32.74 5.16 16.33
CA LEU A 142 33.40 4.62 15.14
C LEU A 142 32.50 3.64 14.36
N VAL A 143 31.66 2.85 15.05
CA VAL A 143 30.66 1.99 14.39
C VAL A 143 29.63 2.83 13.66
N ALA A 144 29.08 3.87 14.29
CA ALA A 144 28.13 4.78 13.68
C ALA A 144 28.71 5.47 12.43
N ILE A 145 29.96 5.95 12.52
CA ILE A 145 30.69 6.53 11.39
C ILE A 145 30.90 5.51 10.26
N SER A 146 31.21 4.25 10.60
CA SER A 146 31.39 3.18 9.62
C SER A 146 30.10 2.91 8.82
N ILE A 147 28.95 2.88 9.51
CA ILE A 147 27.64 2.71 8.87
C ILE A 147 27.32 3.90 7.99
N TYR A 148 27.55 5.11 8.47
CA TYR A 148 27.32 6.33 7.72
C TYR A 148 28.11 6.36 6.41
N PHE A 149 29.41 6.05 6.44
CA PHE A 149 30.23 5.94 5.23
C PHE A 149 29.78 4.79 4.31
N ALA A 150 29.30 3.68 4.88
CA ALA A 150 28.75 2.58 4.08
C ALA A 150 27.50 3.02 3.29
N ILE A 151 26.61 3.79 3.93
CA ILE A 151 25.44 4.36 3.26
C ILE A 151 25.84 5.35 2.17
N LEU A 152 26.81 6.24 2.44
CA LEU A 152 27.31 7.20 1.45
C LEU A 152 27.97 6.54 0.24
N ASN A 153 28.58 5.36 0.40
CA ASN A 153 29.15 4.62 -0.72
C ASN A 153 28.09 4.03 -1.65
N VAL A 154 26.92 3.67 -1.12
CA VAL A 154 25.80 3.15 -1.92
C VAL A 154 24.98 4.29 -2.52
N ASN A 155 24.76 5.36 -1.75
CA ASN A 155 24.00 6.51 -2.19
C ASN A 155 24.81 7.81 -1.92
N PRO A 156 25.74 8.15 -2.82
CA PRO A 156 26.65 9.26 -2.60
C PRO A 156 25.90 10.60 -2.59
N ALA A 157 25.99 11.30 -1.46
CA ALA A 157 25.54 12.69 -1.39
C ALA A 157 26.51 13.61 -2.15
N PRO A 158 26.03 14.67 -2.83
CA PRO A 158 26.87 15.58 -3.60
C PRO A 158 27.93 16.32 -2.74
N PHE A 159 27.66 16.50 -1.45
CA PHE A 159 28.60 17.00 -0.45
C PHE A 159 28.12 16.64 0.95
N CYS A 160 29.07 16.42 1.86
CA CYS A 160 28.81 16.15 3.27
C CYS A 160 29.64 17.09 4.13
N PHE A 161 29.01 17.70 5.14
CA PHE A 161 29.71 18.48 6.15
C PHE A 161 29.75 17.66 7.44
N PHE A 162 30.95 17.32 7.89
CA PHE A 162 31.17 16.77 9.22
C PHE A 162 31.42 17.91 10.19
N LYS A 163 30.45 18.20 11.04
CA LYS A 163 30.70 19.03 12.23
C LYS A 163 31.41 18.15 13.26
N GLU A 164 32.37 18.72 13.97
CA GLU A 164 33.04 18.03 15.08
C GLU A 164 32.00 17.38 15.98
N LEU A 165 31.99 16.03 15.96
CA LEU A 165 31.05 15.25 16.76
C LEU A 165 31.56 15.26 18.19
N ASP A 166 30.99 16.12 19.04
CA ASP A 166 31.10 15.97 20.48
C ASP A 166 30.59 14.57 20.86
N MET A 167 31.39 13.82 21.62
CA MET A 167 31.09 12.46 22.04
C MET A 167 29.73 12.32 22.76
N ALA A 168 29.19 13.42 23.30
CA ALA A 168 27.85 13.50 23.90
C ALA A 168 26.70 13.43 22.88
N GLY A 169 26.94 13.82 21.62
CA GLY A 169 25.90 13.77 20.55
C GLY A 169 25.76 12.39 19.90
N VAL A 170 26.66 11.46 20.17
CA VAL A 170 26.60 10.10 19.61
C VAL A 170 25.51 9.26 20.29
N ASP A 171 25.28 9.48 21.59
CA ASP A 171 24.21 8.83 22.34
C ASP A 171 22.82 9.25 21.81
N ASP A 172 22.68 10.51 21.36
CA ASP A 172 21.47 11.02 20.72
C ASP A 172 21.26 10.44 19.31
N ILE A 173 22.34 10.15 18.56
CA ILE A 173 22.26 9.51 17.24
C ILE A 173 21.89 8.02 17.39
N ILE A 174 22.37 7.35 18.43
CA ILE A 174 22.06 5.95 18.73
C ILE A 174 20.62 5.82 19.28
N ALA A 175 20.18 6.79 20.11
CA ALA A 175 18.82 6.86 20.64
C ALA A 175 17.79 7.27 19.55
N ALA A 176 18.19 8.05 18.54
CA ALA A 176 17.38 8.42 17.38
C ALA A 176 17.31 7.33 16.30
N GLY A 177 17.87 6.16 16.54
CA GLY A 177 17.66 4.95 15.73
C GLY A 177 16.20 4.48 15.66
N ASP A 178 15.31 5.12 16.45
CA ASP A 178 13.86 5.03 16.28
C ASP A 178 13.37 6.10 15.26
N GLU A 179 12.95 5.62 14.09
CA GLU A 179 12.00 6.19 13.12
C GLU A 179 12.31 7.54 12.44
N ASN A 180 13.14 8.44 12.97
CA ASN A 180 13.25 9.80 12.41
C ASN A 180 14.53 10.11 11.60
N PHE A 181 15.49 9.21 11.51
CA PHE A 181 16.75 9.49 10.78
C PHE A 181 16.56 9.49 9.25
N PHE A 182 15.56 8.77 8.74
CA PHE A 182 15.23 8.76 7.31
C PHE A 182 14.41 9.98 6.84
N HIS A 183 13.76 10.72 7.73
CA HIS A 183 12.99 11.91 7.36
C HIS A 183 13.84 13.17 7.17
N ALA A 184 14.99 13.26 7.79
CA ALA A 184 15.83 14.49 7.72
C ALA A 184 16.57 14.68 6.39
N CYS A 185 16.67 13.65 5.54
CA CYS A 185 17.33 13.74 4.22
C CYS A 185 16.38 14.00 3.05
N ASN A 186 15.06 14.00 3.25
CA ASN A 186 14.08 14.09 2.16
C ASN A 186 13.34 15.43 2.06
N ASP A 187 13.61 16.40 2.93
CA ASP A 187 12.99 17.73 2.93
C ASP A 187 13.97 18.83 2.47
N ARG A 188 14.60 18.62 1.30
CA ARG A 188 15.15 19.76 0.50
C ARG A 188 15.23 19.42 -0.97
#